data_cbf4de6f5cd484501bbe9787096f0231
#
_entry.id   cbf4de6f5cd484501bbe9787096f0231
#
_cell.length_a   1.000
_cell.length_b   1.000
_cell.length_c   1.000
_cell.angle_alpha   90.00
_cell.angle_beta   90.00
_cell.angle_gamma   90.00
#
_symmetry.space_group_name_H-M   'P 1'
#
loop_
_entity.id
_entity.type
_entity.pdbx_description
1 polymer ?
#
loop_
_entity_poly.entity_id
_entity_poly.type
_entity_poly.pdbx_seq_one_letter_code
_entity_poly.pdbx_strand_id
1 'polypeptide(L)'
;QPNEAVLHTDESLMPRRRSAWASWNVHLLDEPTGLTSLTYDMNRLQSLTCERQFCVTLNMTDRIDPDKVIEKIDYAHPVFTPETLIAQDRWQEISGVGRTHYCGAYWRNGFHEDGAFSGMLVASQISGEPMLAAVEPVPEAPRDAQSSDPEQELAA
;
A
#
# COMPACT_ATOMS: atom_id res chain seq x y z
N GLN A 1 14.46 -3.77 -4.13
CA GLN A 1 14.79 -4.29 -2.81
C GLN A 1 13.95 -5.53 -2.52
N PRO A 2 14.55 -6.71 -2.27
CA PRO A 2 13.81 -7.87 -1.80
C PRO A 2 13.27 -7.60 -0.39
N ASN A 3 12.07 -8.09 -0.12
CA ASN A 3 11.43 -8.01 1.19
C ASN A 3 10.64 -9.28 1.44
N GLU A 4 10.80 -9.88 2.62
CA GLU A 4 9.91 -10.92 3.10
C GLU A 4 8.73 -10.26 3.83
N ALA A 5 7.51 -10.56 3.39
CA ALA A 5 6.28 -10.13 4.02
C ALA A 5 5.59 -11.32 4.68
N VAL A 6 5.19 -11.19 5.93
CA VAL A 6 4.50 -12.22 6.69
C VAL A 6 3.11 -11.75 7.05
N LEU A 7 2.09 -12.46 6.61
CA LEU A 7 0.72 -12.31 7.10
C LEU A 7 0.59 -13.12 8.39
N HIS A 8 0.15 -12.49 9.47
CA HIS A 8 0.07 -13.12 10.80
C HIS A 8 -1.00 -12.48 11.70
N THR A 9 -1.20 -13.09 12.86
CA THR A 9 -2.12 -12.59 13.90
C THR A 9 -1.41 -12.24 15.20
N ASP A 10 -0.09 -12.04 15.16
CA ASP A 10 0.69 -11.71 16.33
C ASP A 10 0.66 -10.21 16.62
N GLU A 11 -0.10 -9.80 17.63
CA GLU A 11 -0.21 -8.41 18.07
C GLU A 11 1.04 -7.89 18.83
N SER A 12 1.99 -8.78 19.18
CA SER A 12 3.16 -8.40 19.98
C SER A 12 4.09 -7.42 19.27
N LEU A 13 4.02 -7.39 17.92
CA LEU A 13 4.76 -6.45 17.09
C LEU A 13 4.09 -5.07 17.00
N MET A 14 2.85 -4.95 17.48
CA MET A 14 2.17 -3.68 17.51
C MET A 14 2.61 -2.83 18.72
N PRO A 15 2.45 -1.48 18.69
CA PRO A 15 2.76 -0.64 19.84
C PRO A 15 2.05 -1.12 21.12
N ARG A 16 2.72 -1.05 22.27
CA ARG A 16 2.16 -1.52 23.56
C ARG A 16 0.83 -0.85 23.92
N ARG A 17 0.63 0.40 23.51
CA ARG A 17 -0.62 1.14 23.75
C ARG A 17 -1.48 1.06 22.50
N ARG A 18 -2.68 0.50 22.59
CA ARG A 18 -3.63 0.44 21.44
C ARG A 18 -3.97 1.81 20.84
N SER A 19 -3.97 2.86 21.66
CA SER A 19 -4.18 4.24 21.17
C SER A 19 -3.05 4.75 20.26
N ALA A 20 -1.89 4.09 20.26
CA ALA A 20 -0.77 4.42 19.37
C ALA A 20 -0.74 3.58 18.09
N TRP A 21 -1.68 2.65 17.93
CA TRP A 21 -1.75 1.83 16.72
C TRP A 21 -2.13 2.68 15.53
N ALA A 22 -1.34 2.60 14.49
CA ALA A 22 -1.58 3.24 13.20
C ALA A 22 -1.73 2.14 12.12
N SER A 23 -2.24 2.52 10.95
CA SER A 23 -2.29 1.60 9.82
C SER A 23 -0.90 1.10 9.43
N TRP A 24 0.13 1.93 9.66
CA TRP A 24 1.55 1.65 9.40
C TRP A 24 2.36 1.91 10.67
N ASN A 25 3.05 0.89 11.17
CA ASN A 25 3.85 0.97 12.39
C ASN A 25 5.30 0.61 12.06
N VAL A 26 6.16 1.63 11.97
CA VAL A 26 7.59 1.46 11.63
C VAL A 26 8.35 1.00 12.86
N HIS A 27 9.23 0.00 12.69
CA HIS A 27 10.13 -0.46 13.74
C HIS A 27 11.52 0.14 13.56
N LEU A 28 11.99 0.82 14.58
CA LEU A 28 13.38 1.27 14.66
C LEU A 28 14.17 0.18 15.37
N LEU A 29 15.02 -0.50 14.62
CA LEU A 29 15.86 -1.57 15.16
C LEU A 29 17.17 -1.00 15.69
N ASP A 30 17.65 -1.55 16.81
CA ASP A 30 18.94 -1.16 17.39
C ASP A 30 20.10 -1.44 16.42
N GLU A 31 20.00 -2.54 15.68
CA GLU A 31 20.93 -2.90 14.60
C GLU A 31 20.22 -2.80 13.25
N PRO A 32 20.52 -1.76 12.45
CA PRO A 32 19.89 -1.59 11.14
C PRO A 32 20.27 -2.72 10.18
N THR A 33 19.27 -3.40 9.64
CA THR A 33 19.45 -4.44 8.61
C THR A 33 19.65 -3.88 7.21
N GLY A 34 19.48 -2.56 7.03
CA GLY A 34 19.40 -1.91 5.72
C GLY A 34 18.08 -2.14 5.00
N LEU A 35 17.14 -2.89 5.61
CA LEU A 35 15.81 -3.15 5.11
C LEU A 35 14.76 -2.40 5.93
N THR A 36 13.65 -2.06 5.30
CA THR A 36 12.52 -1.45 6.00
C THR A 36 11.84 -2.48 6.87
N SER A 37 11.72 -2.19 8.17
CA SER A 37 10.97 -3.01 9.13
C SER A 37 9.68 -2.29 9.52
N LEU A 38 8.55 -2.89 9.20
CA LEU A 38 7.24 -2.25 9.27
C LEU A 38 6.16 -3.30 9.53
N THR A 39 5.19 -2.98 10.39
CA THR A 39 3.98 -3.78 10.57
C THR A 39 2.75 -2.98 10.15
N TYR A 40 1.99 -3.50 9.19
CA TYR A 40 0.68 -2.99 8.81
C TYR A 40 -0.39 -3.54 9.74
N ASP A 41 -1.27 -2.67 10.24
CA ASP A 41 -2.55 -3.03 10.84
C ASP A 41 -3.58 -3.20 9.72
N MET A 42 -3.81 -4.44 9.31
CA MET A 42 -4.70 -4.72 8.19
C MET A 42 -6.17 -4.43 8.51
N ASN A 43 -6.57 -4.57 9.79
CA ASN A 43 -7.93 -4.27 10.20
C ASN A 43 -8.25 -2.79 10.00
N ARG A 44 -7.30 -1.90 10.33
CA ARG A 44 -7.43 -0.46 10.06
C ARG A 44 -7.33 -0.13 8.58
N LEU A 45 -6.35 -0.71 7.90
CA LEU A 45 -6.05 -0.41 6.50
C LEU A 45 -7.22 -0.76 5.57
N GLN A 46 -7.91 -1.87 5.86
CA GLN A 46 -8.99 -2.41 5.04
C GLN A 46 -10.37 -2.29 5.70
N SER A 47 -10.47 -1.59 6.84
CA SER A 47 -11.72 -1.43 7.58
C SER A 47 -12.40 -2.77 7.90
N LEU A 48 -11.62 -3.77 8.32
CA LEU A 48 -12.14 -5.10 8.62
C LEU A 48 -12.95 -5.07 9.93
N THR A 49 -14.15 -5.64 9.89
CA THR A 49 -15.07 -5.72 11.05
C THR A 49 -14.98 -7.10 11.74
N CYS A 50 -13.77 -7.58 12.02
CA CYS A 50 -13.55 -8.86 12.69
C CYS A 50 -12.81 -8.66 14.03
N GLU A 51 -13.02 -9.56 14.98
CA GLU A 51 -12.38 -9.51 16.30
C GLU A 51 -10.88 -9.83 16.22
N ARG A 52 -10.50 -10.69 15.26
CA ARG A 52 -9.11 -11.11 15.09
C ARG A 52 -8.30 -9.98 14.46
N GLN A 53 -7.14 -9.69 15.04
CA GLN A 53 -6.18 -8.78 14.46
C GLN A 53 -5.38 -9.47 13.35
N PHE A 54 -5.34 -8.87 12.18
CA PHE A 54 -4.46 -9.26 11.07
C PHE A 54 -3.37 -8.23 10.87
N CYS A 55 -2.15 -8.73 10.77
CA CYS A 55 -0.96 -7.92 10.55
C CYS A 55 -0.21 -8.41 9.32
N VAL A 56 0.44 -7.50 8.61
CA VAL A 56 1.48 -7.84 7.64
C VAL A 56 2.77 -7.17 8.08
N THR A 57 3.80 -7.97 8.34
CA THR A 57 5.09 -7.45 8.81
C THR A 57 6.17 -7.71 7.76
N LEU A 58 7.00 -6.69 7.50
CA LEU A 58 8.12 -6.78 6.58
C LEU A 58 9.44 -6.98 7.33
N ASN A 59 10.22 -7.97 6.86
CA ASN A 59 11.62 -8.21 7.25
C ASN A 59 11.86 -8.42 8.76
N MET A 60 10.90 -9.02 9.45
CA MET A 60 11.00 -9.33 10.89
C MET A 60 10.39 -10.71 11.23
N THR A 61 10.47 -11.66 10.34
CA THR A 61 9.85 -12.99 10.47
C THR A 61 10.26 -13.73 11.72
N ASP A 62 11.52 -13.59 12.14
CA ASP A 62 12.09 -14.19 13.35
C ASP A 62 11.50 -13.65 14.65
N ARG A 63 10.81 -12.52 14.61
CA ARG A 63 10.14 -11.90 15.76
C ARG A 63 8.66 -12.24 15.87
N ILE A 64 8.10 -12.92 14.87
CA ILE A 64 6.70 -13.34 14.85
C ILE A 64 6.58 -14.72 15.49
N ASP A 65 5.61 -14.90 16.37
CA ASP A 65 5.26 -16.22 16.91
C ASP A 65 4.92 -17.16 15.74
N PRO A 66 5.66 -18.26 15.56
CA PRO A 66 5.44 -19.18 14.44
C PRO A 66 4.02 -19.76 14.36
N ASP A 67 3.35 -19.94 15.52
CA ASP A 67 1.99 -20.47 15.58
C ASP A 67 0.93 -19.46 15.10
N LYS A 68 1.32 -18.19 14.96
CA LYS A 68 0.45 -17.11 14.49
C LYS A 68 0.70 -16.72 13.06
N VAL A 69 1.67 -17.33 12.40
CA VAL A 69 1.95 -17.09 10.97
C VAL A 69 0.87 -17.74 10.12
N ILE A 70 0.31 -16.98 9.19
CA ILE A 70 -0.65 -17.47 8.21
C ILE A 70 0.06 -17.77 6.90
N GLU A 71 0.86 -16.83 6.40
CA GLU A 71 1.55 -16.96 5.12
C GLU A 71 2.81 -16.10 5.08
N LYS A 72 3.82 -16.57 4.35
CA LYS A 72 5.06 -15.84 4.05
C LYS A 72 5.14 -15.63 2.54
N ILE A 73 5.45 -14.41 2.13
CA ILE A 73 5.47 -14.01 0.73
C ILE A 73 6.75 -13.22 0.46
N ASP A 74 7.50 -13.63 -0.54
CA ASP A 74 8.67 -12.89 -1.01
C ASP A 74 8.25 -11.84 -2.02
N TYR A 75 8.55 -10.58 -1.72
CA TYR A 75 8.30 -9.44 -2.60
C TYR A 75 9.60 -8.78 -3.04
N ALA A 76 9.53 -8.14 -4.20
CA ALA A 76 10.54 -7.20 -4.66
C ALA A 76 9.89 -5.81 -4.81
N HIS A 77 10.29 -4.88 -3.97
CA HIS A 77 9.80 -3.51 -4.02
C HIS A 77 10.77 -2.61 -4.80
N PRO A 78 10.28 -1.70 -5.64
CA PRO A 78 11.12 -0.68 -6.23
C PRO A 78 11.70 0.22 -5.13
N VAL A 79 12.96 0.64 -5.32
CA VAL A 79 13.60 1.64 -4.47
C VAL A 79 13.67 2.94 -5.25
N PHE A 80 13.05 3.98 -4.71
CA PHE A 80 13.05 5.29 -5.33
C PHE A 80 14.29 6.08 -4.86
N THR A 81 15.16 6.38 -5.81
CA THR A 81 16.36 7.20 -5.63
C THR A 81 16.27 8.44 -6.54
N PRO A 82 17.13 9.44 -6.39
CA PRO A 82 17.17 10.55 -7.33
C PRO A 82 17.34 10.10 -8.79
N GLU A 83 18.11 9.05 -9.04
CA GLU A 83 18.31 8.47 -10.37
C GLU A 83 17.04 7.84 -10.91
N THR A 84 16.16 7.32 -10.04
CA THR A 84 14.87 6.76 -10.44
C THR A 84 13.99 7.81 -11.10
N LEU A 85 13.97 9.04 -10.59
CA LEU A 85 13.21 10.15 -11.18
C LEU A 85 13.70 10.47 -12.59
N ILE A 86 15.02 10.49 -12.79
CA ILE A 86 15.62 10.69 -14.11
C ILE A 86 15.25 9.54 -15.06
N ALA A 87 15.25 8.30 -14.57
CA ALA A 87 14.88 7.14 -15.37
C ALA A 87 13.38 7.15 -15.74
N GLN A 88 12.50 7.60 -14.85
CA GLN A 88 11.07 7.73 -15.11
C GLN A 88 10.79 8.72 -16.25
N ASP A 89 11.47 9.85 -16.30
CA ASP A 89 11.33 10.85 -17.36
C ASP A 89 11.77 10.30 -18.74
N ARG A 90 12.59 9.26 -18.76
CA ARG A 90 13.12 8.63 -19.98
C ARG A 90 12.28 7.42 -20.44
N TRP A 91 11.12 7.19 -19.86
CA TRP A 91 10.25 6.05 -20.19
C TRP A 91 9.98 5.91 -21.69
N GLN A 92 9.78 7.03 -22.40
CA GLN A 92 9.51 7.04 -23.84
C GLN A 92 10.69 6.55 -24.69
N GLU A 93 11.90 6.55 -24.17
CA GLU A 93 13.07 6.05 -24.89
C GLU A 93 13.05 4.53 -25.07
N ILE A 94 12.32 3.82 -24.20
CA ILE A 94 12.23 2.35 -24.22
C ILE A 94 10.82 1.83 -24.52
N SER A 95 9.78 2.55 -24.11
CA SER A 95 8.39 2.13 -24.32
C SER A 95 7.95 2.46 -25.75
N GLY A 96 7.45 1.45 -26.46
CA GLY A 96 7.09 1.54 -27.88
C GLY A 96 8.20 1.09 -28.83
N VAL A 97 9.41 0.87 -28.34
CA VAL A 97 10.53 0.41 -29.16
C VAL A 97 10.40 -1.09 -29.44
N GLY A 98 10.55 -1.51 -30.69
CA GLY A 98 10.47 -2.92 -31.08
C GLY A 98 9.13 -3.59 -30.73
N ARG A 99 8.04 -2.83 -30.69
CA ARG A 99 6.68 -3.28 -30.28
C ARG A 99 6.61 -3.76 -28.82
N THR A 100 7.53 -3.30 -27.99
CA THR A 100 7.57 -3.62 -26.56
C THR A 100 7.20 -2.38 -25.77
N HIS A 101 6.25 -2.54 -24.85
CA HIS A 101 5.78 -1.46 -23.99
C HIS A 101 5.97 -1.84 -22.54
N TYR A 102 6.20 -0.86 -21.68
CA TYR A 102 6.44 -1.06 -20.27
C TYR A 102 5.43 -0.27 -19.45
N CYS A 103 4.73 -0.95 -18.53
CA CYS A 103 3.84 -0.32 -17.56
C CYS A 103 4.11 -0.88 -16.16
N GLY A 104 3.74 -0.11 -15.15
CA GLY A 104 3.88 -0.48 -13.76
C GLY A 104 3.86 0.73 -12.85
N ALA A 105 3.52 0.54 -11.58
CA ALA A 105 3.45 1.60 -10.60
C ALA A 105 4.80 2.32 -10.37
N TYR A 106 5.90 1.63 -10.61
CA TYR A 106 7.28 2.13 -10.47
C TYR A 106 7.64 3.24 -11.47
N TRP A 107 6.82 3.46 -12.51
CA TRP A 107 7.00 4.60 -13.42
C TRP A 107 6.49 5.93 -12.84
N ARG A 108 5.91 5.91 -11.63
CA ARG A 108 5.48 7.10 -10.85
C ARG A 108 5.80 6.88 -9.36
N ASN A 109 4.82 7.02 -8.48
CA ASN A 109 5.04 7.00 -7.03
C ASN A 109 4.92 5.59 -6.39
N GLY A 110 4.52 4.58 -7.17
CA GLY A 110 4.45 3.20 -6.70
C GLY A 110 3.09 2.78 -6.13
N PHE A 111 2.05 3.59 -6.27
CA PHE A 111 0.70 3.27 -5.81
C PHE A 111 -0.12 2.52 -6.86
N HIS A 112 -1.24 1.92 -6.44
CA HIS A 112 -2.15 1.21 -7.35
C HIS A 112 -2.65 2.08 -8.49
N GLU A 113 -2.97 3.33 -8.20
CA GLU A 113 -3.39 4.33 -9.20
C GLU A 113 -2.31 4.58 -10.25
N ASP A 114 -1.04 4.63 -9.83
CA ASP A 114 0.08 4.80 -10.75
C ASP A 114 0.23 3.59 -11.69
N GLY A 115 -0.04 2.39 -11.17
CA GLY A 115 -0.07 1.16 -11.97
C GLY A 115 -1.19 1.19 -13.02
N ALA A 116 -2.40 1.55 -12.61
CA ALA A 116 -3.56 1.69 -13.49
C ALA A 116 -3.31 2.77 -14.57
N PHE A 117 -2.85 3.94 -14.16
CA PHE A 117 -2.50 5.03 -15.07
C PHE A 117 -1.45 4.59 -16.11
N SER A 118 -0.38 3.94 -15.66
CA SER A 118 0.69 3.46 -16.55
C SER A 118 0.17 2.44 -17.56
N GLY A 119 -0.72 1.53 -17.14
CA GLY A 119 -1.37 0.57 -18.04
C GLY A 119 -2.26 1.26 -19.07
N MET A 120 -3.06 2.24 -18.66
CA MET A 120 -3.91 3.03 -19.56
C MET A 120 -3.08 3.83 -20.58
N LEU A 121 -1.94 4.39 -20.17
CA LEU A 121 -1.04 5.10 -21.05
C LEU A 121 -0.48 4.19 -22.16
N VAL A 122 -0.07 2.98 -21.81
CA VAL A 122 0.39 1.98 -22.79
C VAL A 122 -0.77 1.54 -23.70
N ALA A 123 -1.96 1.30 -23.17
CA ALA A 123 -3.13 0.94 -23.97
C ALA A 123 -3.45 2.03 -25.00
N SER A 124 -3.41 3.30 -24.59
CA SER A 124 -3.59 4.46 -25.50
C SER A 124 -2.53 4.50 -26.60
N GLN A 125 -1.27 4.22 -26.27
CA GLN A 125 -0.21 4.18 -27.28
C GLN A 125 -0.42 3.06 -28.33
N ILE A 126 -0.91 1.91 -27.88
CA ILE A 126 -1.13 0.75 -28.77
C ILE A 126 -2.37 0.95 -29.65
N SER A 127 -3.46 1.45 -29.07
CA SER A 127 -4.74 1.63 -29.79
C SER A 127 -4.78 2.87 -30.66
N GLY A 128 -3.95 3.89 -30.35
CA GLY A 128 -4.07 5.22 -30.93
C GLY A 128 -5.26 6.04 -30.40
N GLU A 129 -6.02 5.45 -29.47
CA GLU A 129 -7.14 6.14 -28.82
C GLU A 129 -6.61 7.05 -27.71
N PRO A 130 -7.16 8.25 -27.52
CA PRO A 130 -6.76 9.09 -26.41
C PRO A 130 -7.03 8.39 -25.09
N MET A 131 -6.09 8.49 -24.15
CA MET A 131 -6.32 8.04 -22.79
C MET A 131 -7.62 8.65 -22.29
N LEU A 132 -8.56 7.84 -21.81
CA LEU A 132 -9.87 8.30 -21.32
C LEU A 132 -9.66 9.57 -20.49
N ALA A 133 -10.19 10.68 -20.99
CA ALA A 133 -10.21 11.92 -20.23
C ALA A 133 -10.80 11.61 -18.87
N ALA A 134 -10.09 11.99 -17.81
CA ALA A 134 -10.31 11.65 -16.43
C ALA A 134 -11.76 11.17 -16.15
N VAL A 135 -11.88 9.94 -15.70
CA VAL A 135 -13.16 9.42 -15.20
C VAL A 135 -13.77 10.56 -14.41
N GLU A 136 -14.95 11.05 -14.83
CA GLU A 136 -15.65 12.09 -14.07
C GLU A 136 -15.65 11.62 -12.60
N PRO A 137 -15.34 12.51 -11.65
CA PRO A 137 -15.29 12.10 -10.24
C PRO A 137 -16.62 11.43 -9.95
N VAL A 138 -16.56 10.19 -9.44
CA VAL A 138 -17.75 9.48 -8.97
C VAL A 138 -18.47 10.48 -8.06
N PRO A 139 -19.71 10.88 -8.35
CA PRO A 139 -20.40 11.84 -7.50
C PRO A 139 -20.34 11.29 -6.08
N GLU A 140 -19.80 12.08 -5.14
CA GLU A 140 -19.78 11.70 -3.72
C GLU A 140 -21.20 11.24 -3.38
N ALA A 141 -21.32 9.99 -2.92
CA ALA A 141 -22.58 9.52 -2.39
C ALA A 141 -23.04 10.55 -1.35
N PRO A 142 -24.32 10.98 -1.37
CA PRO A 142 -24.79 11.97 -0.43
C PRO A 142 -24.39 11.49 0.96
N ARG A 143 -23.70 12.34 1.69
CA ARG A 143 -23.37 12.13 3.11
C ARG A 143 -24.69 12.25 3.86
N ASP A 144 -25.52 11.21 3.77
CA ASP A 144 -26.75 11.13 4.51
C ASP A 144 -26.39 11.21 6.01
N ALA A 145 -26.91 12.26 6.56
CA ALA A 145 -27.03 12.56 7.96
C ALA A 145 -27.21 11.32 8.85
N GLN A 146 -26.13 10.82 9.42
CA GLN A 146 -26.16 9.96 10.61
C GLN A 146 -24.98 10.31 11.51
N SER A 147 -24.99 11.52 12.04
CA SER A 147 -24.39 11.80 13.34
C SER A 147 -25.51 12.34 14.23
N SER A 148 -26.36 11.47 14.70
CA SER A 148 -27.08 11.72 15.96
C SER A 148 -25.99 11.69 17.03
N ASP A 149 -25.71 12.87 17.54
CA ASP A 149 -24.78 13.15 18.62
C ASP A 149 -25.23 12.39 19.88
N PRO A 150 -24.47 11.43 20.43
CA PRO A 150 -24.90 10.68 21.62
C PRO A 150 -24.84 11.48 22.92
N GLU A 151 -24.51 12.76 22.88
CA GLU A 151 -24.44 13.61 24.09
C GLU A 151 -25.77 14.24 24.51
N GLN A 152 -26.88 14.06 23.78
CA GLN A 152 -28.18 14.65 24.16
C GLN A 152 -29.11 13.72 24.96
N GLU A 153 -28.75 12.49 25.25
CA GLU A 153 -29.59 11.55 26.00
C GLU A 153 -29.23 11.39 27.50
N LEU A 154 -28.31 12.19 28.02
CA LEU A 154 -27.91 12.18 29.45
C LEU A 154 -28.41 13.37 30.27
N ALA A 155 -29.40 14.13 29.77
CA ALA A 155 -29.94 15.32 30.48
C ALA A 155 -31.49 15.32 30.49
N ALA A 156 -32.13 14.15 30.78
CA ALA A 156 -33.56 14.07 31.09
C ALA A 156 -33.82 13.11 32.25
#